data_75b766102127ab18d4071f4c2da362ec
#
_entry.id   75b766102127ab18d4071f4c2da362ec
#
_cell.length_a   1.000
_cell.length_b   1.000
_cell.length_c   1.000
_cell.angle_alpha   90.00
_cell.angle_beta   90.00
_cell.angle_gamma   90.00
#
_symmetry.space_group_name_H-M   'P 1'
#
loop_
_entity.id
_entity.type
_entity.pdbx_description
1 polymer ?
#
loop_
_entity_poly.entity_id
_entity_poly.type
_entity_poly.pdbx_seq_one_letter_code
_entity_poly.pdbx_strand_id
1 'polypeptide(L)'
;MPQDVTRKLGPSSSQSVTYESVGQAEDYSPILYNIDPTSTQILSRLPEGKEVTATDTMWMTKRLEPPSENAHLEYEEYKYHKVGSIEGLKNYVQFFQNTGLISDVQRKVKKIYNVPQGDAMSEAKTDAFTKQALDIEYALITNDKARMGSETVAPLMGGIPYFMDLDTLDVTAATTGVFTTTEEHNLKTGDFVYFIGKKMPAGMKAGAVYYVRLDKTNPKTAFTIYDKIQDAVRGDDSVTTQVKPTDAGTEVKIVKSNVKSLGGAAQYTLDDIDDVMAMAANRGGKPTDAYMSMENKRRFSKLVSAMATTQRQPKTRYGSEVADTYETDGGVVTAHSHRMYNSDRIDIYDFDYWELRYFEKPHEVGGLDKTGTYDKFVLETKLTLQASQPKASASIIGIKR
;
A
#
# COMPACT_ATOMS: atom_id res chain seq x y z
N MET A 1 -22.02 32.60 24.68
CA MET A 1 -22.94 33.60 25.33
C MET A 1 -22.50 33.66 26.78
N PRO A 2 -22.23 34.85 27.36
CA PRO A 2 -21.92 34.94 28.78
C PRO A 2 -23.18 34.58 29.57
N GLN A 3 -23.10 33.61 30.44
CA GLN A 3 -24.18 33.25 31.34
C GLN A 3 -24.36 34.39 32.31
N ASP A 4 -25.59 34.86 32.38
CA ASP A 4 -26.03 35.93 33.27
C ASP A 4 -25.86 35.51 34.75
N VAL A 5 -24.88 36.08 35.43
CA VAL A 5 -24.50 35.73 36.80
C VAL A 5 -25.39 36.39 37.86
N THR A 6 -26.44 37.08 37.43
CA THR A 6 -27.42 37.76 38.32
C THR A 6 -28.68 36.95 38.47
N ARG A 7 -28.59 35.71 38.93
CA ARG A 7 -29.79 35.03 39.44
C ARG A 7 -30.07 35.52 40.86
N LYS A 8 -31.03 36.43 41.00
CA LYS A 8 -31.55 36.83 42.30
C LYS A 8 -32.06 35.61 43.04
N LEU A 9 -31.54 35.43 44.27
CA LEU A 9 -32.09 34.48 45.22
C LEU A 9 -33.53 34.90 45.49
N GLY A 10 -34.50 34.20 44.93
CA GLY A 10 -35.91 34.35 45.25
C GLY A 10 -36.19 33.87 46.66
N PRO A 11 -37.30 34.31 47.29
CA PRO A 11 -37.66 33.87 48.62
C PRO A 11 -37.87 32.37 48.63
N SER A 12 -37.27 31.72 49.62
CA SER A 12 -37.35 30.29 49.81
C SER A 12 -38.77 29.78 49.90
N SER A 13 -39.22 29.05 48.90
CA SER A 13 -40.30 28.09 49.08
C SER A 13 -39.84 27.02 50.06
N SER A 14 -40.69 26.55 50.93
CA SER A 14 -40.37 25.62 52.05
C SER A 14 -39.89 24.22 51.60
N GLN A 15 -39.55 24.03 50.35
CA GLN A 15 -38.92 22.85 49.80
C GLN A 15 -37.79 23.27 48.86
N SER A 16 -36.53 23.12 49.33
CA SER A 16 -35.37 23.30 48.47
C SER A 16 -35.22 22.10 47.56
N VAL A 17 -35.47 22.28 46.26
CA VAL A 17 -35.16 21.28 45.23
C VAL A 17 -33.68 21.36 44.93
N THR A 18 -33.07 20.21 44.73
CA THR A 18 -31.63 20.07 44.45
C THR A 18 -31.16 20.95 43.28
N TYR A 19 -32.02 21.21 42.30
CA TYR A 19 -31.73 22.04 41.13
C TYR A 19 -31.67 23.54 41.39
N GLU A 20 -32.14 24.00 42.57
CA GLU A 20 -32.16 25.43 42.95
C GLU A 20 -31.07 25.75 43.98
N SER A 21 -30.33 24.77 44.49
CA SER A 21 -29.26 24.99 45.44
C SER A 21 -28.01 25.54 44.78
N VAL A 22 -27.53 26.68 45.33
CA VAL A 22 -26.26 27.31 44.90
C VAL A 22 -25.10 26.61 45.55
N GLY A 23 -24.07 26.26 44.76
CA GLY A 23 -22.83 25.66 45.26
C GLY A 23 -22.70 24.14 45.05
N GLN A 24 -23.58 23.54 44.24
CA GLN A 24 -23.36 22.18 43.79
C GLN A 24 -22.19 22.16 42.81
N ALA A 25 -21.19 21.34 43.10
CA ALA A 25 -20.12 21.08 42.15
C ALA A 25 -20.63 20.12 41.06
N GLU A 26 -20.37 20.45 39.83
CA GLU A 26 -20.61 19.52 38.72
C GLU A 26 -19.73 18.25 38.92
N ASP A 27 -20.30 17.09 38.69
CA ASP A 27 -19.57 15.83 38.75
C ASP A 27 -18.82 15.64 37.44
N TYR A 28 -17.49 15.69 37.50
CA TYR A 28 -16.60 15.47 36.38
C TYR A 28 -15.91 14.11 36.50
N SER A 29 -15.93 13.35 35.44
CA SER A 29 -15.11 12.14 35.37
C SER A 29 -13.63 12.52 35.44
N PRO A 30 -12.83 11.97 36.37
CA PRO A 30 -11.41 12.24 36.44
C PRO A 30 -10.61 11.56 35.31
N ILE A 31 -11.28 10.82 34.42
CA ILE A 31 -10.64 10.06 33.34
C ILE A 31 -10.82 10.83 32.05
N LEU A 32 -9.71 11.13 31.37
CA LEU A 32 -9.68 11.65 30.01
C LEU A 32 -9.74 10.47 29.03
N TYR A 33 -10.77 10.44 28.18
CA TYR A 33 -10.91 9.42 27.14
C TYR A 33 -10.40 9.97 25.81
N ASN A 34 -9.48 9.25 25.17
CA ASN A 34 -9.13 9.52 23.79
C ASN A 34 -10.20 8.89 22.88
N ILE A 35 -10.86 9.73 22.10
CA ILE A 35 -11.92 9.31 21.16
C ILE A 35 -11.39 9.04 19.76
N ASP A 36 -10.16 9.45 19.47
CA ASP A 36 -9.55 9.26 18.17
C ASP A 36 -8.88 7.88 18.06
N PRO A 37 -9.04 7.18 16.93
CA PRO A 37 -8.36 5.92 16.73
C PRO A 37 -6.86 6.14 16.48
N THR A 38 -6.03 5.42 17.23
CA THR A 38 -4.56 5.55 17.25
C THR A 38 -3.83 4.37 16.61
N SER A 39 -4.53 3.41 16.02
CA SER A 39 -3.92 2.20 15.47
C SER A 39 -3.12 2.49 14.19
N THR A 40 -1.87 2.01 14.15
CA THR A 40 -0.94 2.07 13.02
C THR A 40 -0.60 0.65 12.58
N GLN A 41 -1.47 0.05 11.77
CA GLN A 41 -1.41 -1.39 11.47
C GLN A 41 -0.25 -1.74 10.51
N ILE A 42 0.01 -0.92 9.51
CA ILE A 42 1.07 -1.15 8.53
C ILE A 42 2.43 -0.78 9.13
N LEU A 43 2.54 0.39 9.77
CA LEU A 43 3.78 0.83 10.39
C LEU A 43 4.30 -0.18 11.42
N SER A 44 3.41 -0.78 12.22
CA SER A 44 3.79 -1.78 13.23
C SER A 44 4.23 -3.13 12.64
N ARG A 45 3.90 -3.41 11.39
CA ARG A 45 4.26 -4.66 10.69
C ARG A 45 5.50 -4.55 9.82
N LEU A 46 5.83 -3.34 9.38
CA LEU A 46 7.02 -3.11 8.57
C LEU A 46 8.28 -3.36 9.40
N PRO A 47 9.18 -4.25 8.97
CA PRO A 47 10.47 -4.42 9.62
C PRO A 47 11.32 -3.17 9.49
N GLU A 48 12.12 -2.93 10.51
CA GLU A 48 13.12 -1.86 10.51
C GLU A 48 14.36 -2.33 9.74
N GLY A 49 14.72 -1.63 8.67
CA GLY A 49 15.92 -1.87 7.90
C GLY A 49 17.15 -1.12 8.46
N LYS A 50 18.24 -1.18 7.73
CA LYS A 50 19.48 -0.45 8.08
C LYS A 50 19.27 1.05 8.03
N GLU A 51 19.95 1.78 8.92
CA GLU A 51 19.95 3.24 8.93
C GLU A 51 20.44 3.82 7.58
N VAL A 52 19.86 4.96 7.23
CA VAL A 52 20.20 5.69 5.99
C VAL A 52 21.14 6.82 6.31
N THR A 53 22.17 7.02 5.50
CA THR A 53 23.16 8.07 5.69
C THR A 53 23.04 9.22 4.68
N ALA A 54 22.13 9.11 3.72
CA ALA A 54 21.90 10.13 2.68
C ALA A 54 20.41 10.44 2.54
N THR A 55 20.08 11.63 2.05
CA THR A 55 18.69 12.08 1.84
C THR A 55 18.00 11.38 0.67
N ASP A 56 18.78 10.84 -0.26
CA ASP A 56 18.32 9.97 -1.34
C ASP A 56 18.87 8.55 -1.13
N THR A 57 17.98 7.59 -1.16
CA THR A 57 18.30 6.20 -0.95
C THR A 57 18.12 5.44 -2.25
N MET A 58 19.18 4.77 -2.68
CA MET A 58 19.16 3.93 -3.88
C MET A 58 19.55 2.50 -3.50
N TRP A 59 18.84 1.54 -4.04
CA TRP A 59 19.20 0.12 -3.91
C TRP A 59 19.18 -0.55 -5.28
N MET A 60 20.04 -1.53 -5.43
CA MET A 60 20.21 -2.24 -6.68
C MET A 60 19.41 -3.53 -6.67
N THR A 61 18.66 -3.76 -7.73
CA THR A 61 17.96 -5.00 -8.00
C THR A 61 18.61 -5.70 -9.18
N LYS A 62 18.76 -7.01 -9.10
CA LYS A 62 19.30 -7.84 -10.18
C LYS A 62 18.22 -8.81 -10.62
N ARG A 63 17.99 -8.86 -11.92
CA ARG A 63 17.11 -9.82 -12.53
C ARG A 63 17.91 -10.91 -13.22
N LEU A 64 17.61 -12.17 -12.91
CA LEU A 64 18.16 -13.30 -13.65
C LEU A 64 17.46 -13.43 -15.00
N GLU A 65 18.15 -14.01 -15.95
CA GLU A 65 17.50 -14.41 -17.20
C GLU A 65 16.55 -15.58 -16.93
N PRO A 66 15.40 -15.65 -17.61
CA PRO A 66 14.49 -16.76 -17.46
C PRO A 66 15.15 -18.05 -17.93
N PRO A 67 14.72 -19.21 -17.43
CA PRO A 67 15.26 -20.50 -17.85
C PRO A 67 15.06 -20.68 -19.36
N SER A 68 16.11 -21.21 -20.01
CA SER A 68 16.13 -21.50 -21.44
C SER A 68 16.50 -22.96 -21.70
N GLU A 69 16.17 -23.45 -22.89
CA GLU A 69 16.67 -24.74 -23.32
C GLU A 69 18.19 -24.64 -23.58
N ASN A 70 18.99 -25.11 -22.59
CA ASN A 70 20.44 -24.99 -22.59
C ASN A 70 21.08 -26.30 -23.03
N ALA A 71 20.66 -26.83 -24.17
CA ALA A 71 21.22 -28.02 -24.81
C ALA A 71 22.22 -27.60 -25.87
N HIS A 72 23.42 -28.15 -25.81
CA HIS A 72 24.51 -27.84 -26.70
C HIS A 72 25.07 -29.10 -27.37
N LEU A 73 25.65 -28.94 -28.54
CA LEU A 73 26.35 -30.03 -29.23
C LEU A 73 27.71 -30.28 -28.59
N GLU A 74 28.19 -31.54 -28.66
CA GLU A 74 29.44 -31.99 -28.01
C GLU A 74 30.70 -31.20 -28.45
N TYR A 75 30.71 -30.61 -29.63
CA TYR A 75 31.85 -29.83 -30.19
C TYR A 75 31.46 -28.39 -30.55
N GLU A 76 30.40 -27.85 -29.90
CA GLU A 76 29.96 -26.46 -30.17
C GLU A 76 30.93 -25.47 -29.53
N GLU A 77 31.29 -24.40 -30.25
CA GLU A 77 32.04 -23.28 -29.69
C GLU A 77 31.23 -22.53 -28.65
N TYR A 78 31.89 -22.14 -27.55
CA TYR A 78 31.23 -21.35 -26.47
C TYR A 78 30.77 -19.99 -26.97
N LYS A 79 29.48 -19.73 -26.81
CA LYS A 79 28.90 -18.40 -27.08
C LYS A 79 28.82 -17.61 -25.79
N TYR A 80 29.47 -16.46 -25.77
CA TYR A 80 29.47 -15.58 -24.60
C TYR A 80 28.33 -14.60 -24.67
N HIS A 81 27.52 -14.55 -23.63
CA HIS A 81 26.42 -13.60 -23.48
C HIS A 81 26.75 -12.54 -22.41
N LYS A 82 26.23 -11.34 -22.58
CA LYS A 82 26.41 -10.29 -21.59
C LYS A 82 25.60 -10.63 -20.33
N VAL A 83 26.25 -10.60 -19.18
CA VAL A 83 25.59 -10.84 -17.88
C VAL A 83 24.51 -9.82 -17.62
N GLY A 84 23.39 -10.25 -17.03
CA GLY A 84 22.17 -9.47 -16.86
C GLY A 84 22.36 -8.08 -16.26
N SER A 85 21.46 -7.16 -16.62
CA SER A 85 21.47 -5.77 -16.15
C SER A 85 21.10 -5.67 -14.67
N ILE A 86 21.77 -4.75 -14.00
CA ILE A 86 21.41 -4.31 -12.65
C ILE A 86 20.53 -3.06 -12.82
N GLU A 87 19.39 -3.03 -12.16
CA GLU A 87 18.47 -1.91 -12.14
C GLU A 87 18.51 -1.24 -10.75
N GLY A 88 18.47 0.09 -10.71
CA GLY A 88 18.43 0.83 -9.46
C GLY A 88 17.02 1.34 -9.16
N LEU A 89 16.52 1.05 -7.98
CA LEU A 89 15.32 1.68 -7.43
C LEU A 89 15.75 2.79 -6.47
N LYS A 90 14.96 3.85 -6.39
CA LYS A 90 15.27 5.05 -5.62
C LYS A 90 14.07 5.55 -4.83
N ASN A 91 14.33 6.05 -3.63
CA ASN A 91 13.36 6.76 -2.82
C ASN A 91 14.05 7.90 -2.06
N TYR A 92 13.27 8.82 -1.51
CA TYR A 92 13.75 9.99 -0.80
C TYR A 92 13.34 9.93 0.68
N VAL A 93 14.16 10.55 1.54
CA VAL A 93 13.86 10.68 2.96
C VAL A 93 12.85 11.81 3.15
N GLN A 94 11.74 11.52 3.81
CA GLN A 94 10.72 12.50 4.21
C GLN A 94 10.97 12.93 5.66
N PHE A 95 10.78 14.23 5.93
CA PHE A 95 10.93 14.82 7.26
C PHE A 95 9.56 15.01 7.86
N PHE A 96 9.35 14.37 9.01
CA PHE A 96 8.14 14.49 9.80
C PHE A 96 8.43 15.34 11.04
N GLN A 97 7.65 16.39 11.24
CA GLN A 97 7.81 17.31 12.39
C GLN A 97 6.44 17.55 13.02
N ASN A 98 6.39 17.36 14.34
CA ASN A 98 5.24 17.75 15.15
C ASN A 98 5.71 18.68 16.25
N THR A 99 5.09 19.84 16.33
CA THR A 99 5.46 20.90 17.28
C THR A 99 4.33 21.14 18.27
N GLY A 100 4.68 21.46 19.49
CA GLY A 100 3.71 21.87 20.51
C GLY A 100 4.20 23.04 21.33
N LEU A 101 3.26 23.74 21.92
CA LEU A 101 3.45 24.96 22.72
C LEU A 101 2.51 24.90 23.91
N ILE A 102 3.06 25.02 25.12
CA ILE A 102 2.27 25.04 26.35
C ILE A 102 2.67 26.25 27.20
N SER A 103 1.67 27.06 27.62
CA SER A 103 1.95 28.21 28.47
C SER A 103 2.26 27.79 29.91
N ASP A 104 3.11 28.56 30.60
CA ASP A 104 3.43 28.35 32.00
C ASP A 104 2.18 28.41 32.91
N VAL A 105 1.18 29.20 32.50
CA VAL A 105 -0.10 29.29 33.21
C VAL A 105 -0.88 27.99 33.07
N GLN A 106 -0.95 27.42 31.87
CA GLN A 106 -1.67 26.17 31.59
C GLN A 106 -1.05 24.99 32.37
N ARG A 107 0.26 24.99 32.57
CA ARG A 107 0.94 23.96 33.42
C ARG A 107 0.58 24.08 34.90
N LYS A 108 0.34 25.29 35.39
CA LYS A 108 0.06 25.57 36.81
C LYS A 108 -1.42 25.46 37.17
N VAL A 109 -2.33 25.57 36.22
CA VAL A 109 -3.77 25.46 36.47
C VAL A 109 -4.09 24.02 36.87
N LYS A 110 -4.81 23.87 37.99
CA LYS A 110 -5.33 22.54 38.42
C LYS A 110 -6.34 22.04 37.42
N LYS A 111 -6.03 20.89 36.83
CA LYS A 111 -6.93 20.20 35.90
C LYS A 111 -7.96 19.39 36.69
N ILE A 112 -9.17 19.26 36.14
CA ILE A 112 -10.28 18.50 36.72
C ILE A 112 -10.06 17.01 36.55
N TYR A 113 -9.36 16.60 35.48
CA TYR A 113 -9.01 15.22 35.18
C TYR A 113 -7.57 14.89 35.58
N ASN A 114 -7.30 13.63 35.85
CA ASN A 114 -5.96 13.14 36.11
C ASN A 114 -5.17 13.11 34.79
N VAL A 115 -4.07 13.86 34.75
CA VAL A 115 -3.14 13.81 33.63
C VAL A 115 -2.38 12.49 33.70
N PRO A 116 -2.48 11.59 32.72
CA PRO A 116 -1.92 10.24 32.80
C PRO A 116 -0.42 10.19 33.13
N GLN A 117 0.33 11.23 32.76
CA GLN A 117 1.79 11.34 33.00
C GLN A 117 2.18 12.43 34.01
N GLY A 118 1.23 12.93 34.79
CA GLY A 118 1.48 13.90 35.85
C GLY A 118 1.79 15.32 35.41
N ASP A 119 2.20 15.58 34.15
CA ASP A 119 2.47 16.91 33.60
C ASP A 119 1.85 17.09 32.23
N ALA A 120 1.26 18.26 31.97
CA ALA A 120 0.65 18.63 30.72
C ALA A 120 1.63 18.60 29.52
N MET A 121 2.89 18.86 29.77
CA MET A 121 3.93 18.79 28.72
C MET A 121 4.20 17.36 28.29
N SER A 122 4.29 16.43 29.23
CA SER A 122 4.49 15.01 28.93
C SER A 122 3.28 14.42 28.17
N GLU A 123 2.06 14.80 28.55
CA GLU A 123 0.82 14.42 27.85
C GLU A 123 0.87 14.91 26.40
N ALA A 124 1.14 16.22 26.19
CA ALA A 124 1.20 16.80 24.85
C ALA A 124 2.31 16.18 23.97
N LYS A 125 3.44 15.80 24.55
CA LYS A 125 4.50 15.07 23.83
C LYS A 125 4.04 13.68 23.42
N THR A 126 3.37 12.94 24.30
CA THR A 126 2.83 11.61 23.99
C THR A 126 1.81 11.67 22.87
N ASP A 127 0.90 12.65 22.91
CA ASP A 127 -0.08 12.88 21.85
C ASP A 127 0.61 13.23 20.52
N ALA A 128 1.67 14.05 20.57
CA ALA A 128 2.45 14.42 19.39
C ALA A 128 3.20 13.22 18.78
N PHE A 129 3.76 12.31 19.60
CA PHE A 129 4.34 11.04 19.12
C PHE A 129 3.30 10.15 18.45
N THR A 130 2.13 10.01 19.08
CA THR A 130 1.03 9.24 18.51
C THR A 130 0.57 9.83 17.18
N LYS A 131 0.44 11.15 17.12
CA LYS A 131 0.11 11.85 15.88
C LYS A 131 1.18 11.65 14.81
N GLN A 132 2.47 11.71 15.17
CA GLN A 132 3.56 11.49 14.23
C GLN A 132 3.53 10.07 13.63
N ALA A 133 3.23 9.05 14.44
CA ALA A 133 3.05 7.70 13.96
C ALA A 133 1.87 7.59 12.96
N LEU A 134 0.77 8.29 13.22
CA LEU A 134 -0.36 8.36 12.29
C LEU A 134 -0.01 9.11 10.99
N ASP A 135 0.77 10.18 11.06
CA ASP A 135 1.23 10.94 9.89
C ASP A 135 2.17 10.07 9.01
N ILE A 136 3.02 9.24 9.63
CA ILE A 136 3.86 8.27 8.93
C ILE A 136 2.99 7.18 8.25
N GLU A 137 2.05 6.60 8.99
CA GLU A 137 1.10 5.61 8.45
C GLU A 137 0.33 6.18 7.25
N TYR A 138 -0.15 7.42 7.37
CA TYR A 138 -0.83 8.12 6.28
C TYR A 138 0.08 8.28 5.05
N ALA A 139 1.33 8.69 5.24
CA ALA A 139 2.29 8.85 4.14
C ALA A 139 2.62 7.52 3.46
N LEU A 140 2.72 6.42 4.21
CA LEU A 140 2.94 5.08 3.67
C LEU A 140 1.80 4.64 2.74
N ILE A 141 0.55 4.97 3.09
CA ILE A 141 -0.65 4.52 2.37
C ILE A 141 -0.99 5.44 1.19
N THR A 142 -0.73 6.76 1.29
CA THR A 142 -1.26 7.74 0.34
C THR A 142 -0.25 8.30 -0.64
N ASN A 143 1.05 8.25 -0.35
CA ASN A 143 2.05 8.84 -1.23
C ASN A 143 2.22 8.01 -2.52
N ASP A 144 1.64 8.51 -3.61
CA ASP A 144 1.75 7.95 -4.96
C ASP A 144 2.97 8.46 -5.74
N LYS A 145 3.70 9.44 -5.19
CA LYS A 145 4.87 10.09 -5.82
C LYS A 145 6.02 10.20 -4.85
N ALA A 146 7.22 10.06 -5.39
CA ALA A 146 8.47 10.38 -4.70
C ALA A 146 9.05 11.69 -5.26
N ARG A 147 9.55 12.56 -4.39
CA ARG A 147 10.08 13.85 -4.78
C ARG A 147 11.31 14.21 -3.98
N MET A 148 12.37 14.59 -4.69
CA MET A 148 13.56 15.16 -4.08
C MET A 148 13.24 16.54 -3.49
N GLY A 149 13.76 16.83 -2.30
CA GLY A 149 13.66 18.15 -1.69
C GLY A 149 14.53 19.18 -2.40
N SER A 150 14.13 20.44 -2.29
CA SER A 150 14.91 21.62 -2.70
C SER A 150 14.78 22.69 -1.62
N GLU A 151 15.43 23.84 -1.78
CA GLU A 151 15.32 24.95 -0.84
C GLU A 151 13.89 25.44 -0.61
N THR A 152 13.01 25.25 -1.59
CA THR A 152 11.61 25.73 -1.54
C THR A 152 10.58 24.61 -1.51
N VAL A 153 10.97 23.35 -1.72
CA VAL A 153 10.07 22.21 -1.83
C VAL A 153 10.49 21.12 -0.87
N ALA A 154 9.60 20.74 0.03
CA ALA A 154 9.85 19.65 0.97
C ALA A 154 10.05 18.31 0.25
N PRO A 155 10.99 17.46 0.71
CA PRO A 155 11.15 16.11 0.19
C PRO A 155 9.91 15.27 0.53
N LEU A 156 9.54 14.38 -0.36
CA LEU A 156 8.43 13.47 -0.20
C LEU A 156 8.90 12.05 -0.49
N MET A 157 8.72 11.13 0.45
CA MET A 157 8.99 9.72 0.19
C MET A 157 7.87 9.12 -0.65
N GLY A 158 8.22 8.25 -1.59
CA GLY A 158 7.26 7.38 -2.24
C GLY A 158 6.75 6.37 -1.22
N GLY A 159 5.45 6.30 -1.08
CA GLY A 159 4.76 5.32 -0.25
C GLY A 159 4.56 3.98 -0.98
N ILE A 160 3.71 3.15 -0.43
CA ILE A 160 3.36 1.85 -1.02
C ILE A 160 2.73 2.02 -2.42
N PRO A 161 1.80 2.96 -2.64
CA PRO A 161 1.24 3.20 -3.96
C PRO A 161 2.28 3.57 -5.02
N TYR A 162 3.33 4.29 -4.65
CA TYR A 162 4.41 4.66 -5.57
C TYR A 162 5.11 3.44 -6.16
N PHE A 163 5.34 2.39 -5.35
CA PHE A 163 5.99 1.16 -5.79
C PHE A 163 5.03 0.14 -6.40
N MET A 164 3.73 0.23 -6.05
CA MET A 164 2.66 -0.65 -6.51
C MET A 164 1.70 0.07 -7.43
N ASP A 165 2.21 0.88 -8.36
CA ASP A 165 1.40 1.55 -9.37
C ASP A 165 1.21 0.69 -10.62
N LEU A 166 0.20 1.04 -11.39
CA LEU A 166 -0.13 0.39 -12.66
C LEU A 166 0.90 0.79 -13.74
N ASP A 167 1.95 -0.02 -13.90
CA ASP A 167 2.94 0.15 -14.97
C ASP A 167 2.40 -0.45 -16.26
N THR A 168 1.95 0.39 -17.18
CA THR A 168 1.37 -0.02 -18.45
C THR A 168 2.06 0.62 -19.63
N LEU A 169 2.18 -0.12 -20.75
CA LEU A 169 2.58 0.39 -22.04
C LEU A 169 1.50 0.18 -23.06
N ASP A 170 1.29 1.16 -23.90
CA ASP A 170 0.40 1.03 -25.06
C ASP A 170 0.98 0.05 -26.07
N VAL A 171 0.14 -0.87 -26.55
CA VAL A 171 0.53 -1.93 -27.45
C VAL A 171 -0.40 -1.98 -28.65
N THR A 172 0.19 -2.06 -29.83
CA THR A 172 -0.55 -2.34 -31.07
C THR A 172 -0.34 -3.80 -31.45
N ALA A 173 -1.42 -4.54 -31.53
CA ALA A 173 -1.43 -5.94 -31.95
C ALA A 173 -1.57 -6.03 -33.47
N ALA A 174 -0.63 -6.72 -34.13
CA ALA A 174 -0.76 -7.05 -35.54
C ALA A 174 -1.37 -8.45 -35.72
N THR A 175 -2.15 -8.64 -36.76
CA THR A 175 -2.74 -9.95 -37.12
C THR A 175 -1.70 -11.03 -37.46
N THR A 176 -0.45 -10.63 -37.67
CA THR A 176 0.71 -11.52 -37.82
C THR A 176 1.16 -12.15 -36.48
N GLY A 177 0.60 -11.70 -35.34
CA GLY A 177 1.02 -12.14 -34.01
C GLY A 177 2.19 -11.36 -33.42
N VAL A 178 2.61 -10.27 -34.06
CA VAL A 178 3.64 -9.37 -33.54
C VAL A 178 2.96 -8.22 -32.82
N PHE A 179 3.41 -7.96 -31.60
CA PHE A 179 2.98 -6.83 -30.76
C PHE A 179 4.06 -5.77 -30.77
N THR A 180 3.67 -4.52 -31.02
CA THR A 180 4.61 -3.37 -31.04
C THR A 180 4.22 -2.36 -29.97
N THR A 181 5.24 -1.82 -29.28
CA THR A 181 5.08 -0.75 -28.29
C THR A 181 5.65 0.56 -28.83
N THR A 182 5.12 1.68 -28.38
CA THR A 182 5.64 3.03 -28.74
C THR A 182 6.95 3.35 -28.01
N GLU A 183 7.12 2.78 -26.82
CA GLU A 183 8.33 2.96 -25.99
C GLU A 183 9.06 1.62 -25.79
N GLU A 184 10.30 1.70 -25.35
CA GLU A 184 11.07 0.48 -25.01
C GLU A 184 10.39 -0.29 -23.88
N HIS A 185 10.04 -1.55 -24.14
CA HIS A 185 9.28 -2.36 -23.19
C HIS A 185 10.13 -3.00 -22.08
N ASN A 186 11.45 -3.04 -22.21
CA ASN A 186 12.41 -3.67 -21.27
C ASN A 186 12.03 -5.10 -20.84
N LEU A 187 11.33 -5.84 -21.69
CA LEU A 187 11.01 -7.25 -21.47
C LEU A 187 12.12 -8.15 -21.98
N LYS A 188 12.16 -9.37 -21.46
CA LYS A 188 13.07 -10.43 -21.90
C LYS A 188 12.26 -11.62 -22.42
N THR A 189 12.88 -12.44 -23.29
CA THR A 189 12.27 -13.68 -23.74
C THR A 189 12.04 -14.62 -22.55
N GLY A 190 10.82 -15.13 -22.41
CA GLY A 190 10.38 -15.94 -21.28
C GLY A 190 9.69 -15.13 -20.15
N ASP A 191 9.65 -13.79 -20.24
CA ASP A 191 8.84 -12.99 -19.34
C ASP A 191 7.38 -13.23 -19.56
N PHE A 192 6.60 -13.15 -18.48
CA PHE A 192 5.16 -13.16 -18.58
C PHE A 192 4.58 -11.76 -18.48
N VAL A 193 3.48 -11.55 -19.15
CA VAL A 193 2.77 -10.28 -19.23
C VAL A 193 1.26 -10.49 -19.19
N TYR A 194 0.57 -9.46 -18.76
CA TYR A 194 -0.88 -9.40 -18.76
C TYR A 194 -1.31 -8.29 -19.70
N PHE A 195 -2.47 -8.46 -20.31
CA PHE A 195 -3.06 -7.45 -21.17
C PHE A 195 -4.36 -6.95 -20.58
N ILE A 196 -4.55 -5.65 -20.67
CA ILE A 196 -5.80 -4.97 -20.37
C ILE A 196 -6.20 -4.13 -21.59
N GLY A 197 -7.47 -3.92 -21.80
CA GLY A 197 -7.95 -3.10 -22.92
C GLY A 197 -9.44 -2.90 -22.86
N LYS A 198 -9.92 -1.86 -23.53
CA LYS A 198 -11.35 -1.61 -23.67
C LYS A 198 -12.03 -2.70 -24.47
N LYS A 199 -11.38 -3.17 -25.52
CA LYS A 199 -11.74 -4.36 -26.29
C LYS A 199 -10.46 -5.16 -26.53
N MET A 200 -10.40 -6.37 -25.98
CA MET A 200 -9.28 -7.27 -26.22
C MET A 200 -9.26 -7.75 -27.67
N PRO A 201 -8.06 -7.95 -28.26
CA PRO A 201 -7.93 -8.60 -29.55
C PRO A 201 -8.58 -9.98 -29.54
N ALA A 202 -9.27 -10.35 -30.62
CA ALA A 202 -9.92 -11.65 -30.71
C ALA A 202 -8.88 -12.78 -30.61
N GLY A 203 -9.14 -13.76 -29.75
CA GLY A 203 -8.22 -14.85 -29.41
C GLY A 203 -7.40 -14.60 -28.13
N MET A 204 -7.51 -13.40 -27.51
CA MET A 204 -6.87 -13.09 -26.24
C MET A 204 -7.89 -12.89 -25.12
N LYS A 205 -7.49 -13.23 -23.90
CA LYS A 205 -8.29 -13.01 -22.69
C LYS A 205 -7.65 -11.92 -21.84
N ALA A 206 -8.46 -10.99 -21.35
CA ALA A 206 -7.99 -9.99 -20.39
C ALA A 206 -7.53 -10.67 -19.08
N GLY A 207 -6.40 -10.23 -18.54
CA GLY A 207 -5.86 -10.81 -17.30
C GLY A 207 -5.21 -12.19 -17.42
N ALA A 208 -5.25 -12.83 -18.59
CA ALA A 208 -4.53 -14.08 -18.80
C ALA A 208 -3.02 -13.86 -18.90
N VAL A 209 -2.27 -14.84 -18.43
CA VAL A 209 -0.80 -14.85 -18.50
C VAL A 209 -0.38 -15.25 -19.91
N TYR A 210 0.48 -14.43 -20.51
CA TYR A 210 1.15 -14.74 -21.76
C TYR A 210 2.65 -14.61 -21.62
N TYR A 211 3.41 -15.48 -22.32
CA TYR A 211 4.87 -15.47 -22.27
C TYR A 211 5.44 -14.77 -23.50
N VAL A 212 6.35 -13.87 -23.26
CA VAL A 212 6.93 -12.99 -24.27
C VAL A 212 8.15 -13.64 -24.93
N ARG A 213 8.25 -13.47 -26.24
CA ARG A 213 9.47 -13.67 -27.00
C ARG A 213 9.80 -12.41 -27.77
N LEU A 214 11.01 -11.94 -27.64
CA LEU A 214 11.49 -10.75 -28.32
C LEU A 214 11.57 -10.99 -29.83
N ASP A 215 11.19 -10.00 -30.61
CA ASP A 215 11.39 -10.02 -32.05
C ASP A 215 12.89 -9.91 -32.37
N LYS A 216 13.36 -10.68 -33.37
CA LYS A 216 14.77 -10.70 -33.75
C LYS A 216 15.23 -9.38 -34.39
N THR A 217 14.32 -8.66 -35.06
CA THR A 217 14.59 -7.43 -35.78
C THR A 217 14.54 -6.21 -34.88
N ASN A 218 13.51 -6.14 -34.02
CA ASN A 218 13.27 -5.01 -33.12
C ASN A 218 13.06 -5.47 -31.67
N PRO A 219 14.12 -5.99 -30.99
CA PRO A 219 13.97 -6.63 -29.68
C PRO A 219 13.59 -5.67 -28.55
N LYS A 220 13.59 -4.35 -28.76
CA LYS A 220 13.26 -3.36 -27.76
C LYS A 220 11.80 -2.90 -27.80
N THR A 221 11.15 -2.97 -28.96
CA THR A 221 9.83 -2.42 -29.19
C THR A 221 8.83 -3.42 -29.78
N ALA A 222 9.30 -4.61 -30.18
CA ALA A 222 8.46 -5.64 -30.77
C ALA A 222 8.69 -7.00 -30.12
N PHE A 223 7.59 -7.73 -29.92
CA PHE A 223 7.61 -9.06 -29.33
C PHE A 223 6.43 -9.90 -29.83
N THR A 224 6.52 -11.21 -29.63
CA THR A 224 5.45 -12.18 -29.85
C THR A 224 5.05 -12.81 -28.51
N ILE A 225 3.83 -13.34 -28.42
CA ILE A 225 3.31 -13.95 -27.19
C ILE A 225 2.91 -15.39 -27.41
N TYR A 226 3.07 -16.19 -26.35
CA TYR A 226 2.77 -17.62 -26.32
C TYR A 226 2.01 -17.97 -25.05
N ASP A 227 1.19 -19.02 -25.10
CA ASP A 227 0.46 -19.53 -23.93
C ASP A 227 1.36 -20.33 -22.99
N LYS A 228 2.54 -20.81 -23.47
CA LYS A 228 3.48 -21.62 -22.70
C LYS A 228 4.87 -21.02 -22.74
N ILE A 229 5.54 -21.01 -21.57
CA ILE A 229 6.91 -20.52 -21.46
C ILE A 229 7.90 -21.30 -22.35
N GLN A 230 7.73 -22.61 -22.46
CA GLN A 230 8.60 -23.48 -23.26
C GLN A 230 8.61 -23.06 -24.72
N ASP A 231 7.46 -22.71 -25.25
CA ASP A 231 7.30 -22.34 -26.65
C ASP A 231 7.84 -20.93 -26.93
N ALA A 232 7.68 -20.01 -25.98
CA ALA A 232 8.28 -18.69 -26.06
C ALA A 232 9.82 -18.75 -26.08
N VAL A 233 10.42 -19.66 -25.31
CA VAL A 233 11.87 -19.82 -25.20
C VAL A 233 12.48 -20.58 -26.39
N ARG A 234 11.88 -21.69 -26.84
CA ARG A 234 12.35 -22.49 -27.97
C ARG A 234 12.44 -21.73 -29.26
N GLY A 235 11.39 -20.97 -29.53
CA GLY A 235 11.40 -20.12 -30.67
C GLY A 235 11.36 -20.78 -32.03
N ASP A 236 10.82 -21.93 -32.09
CA ASP A 236 10.59 -22.61 -33.35
C ASP A 236 9.29 -22.05 -33.99
N ASP A 237 9.39 -21.63 -35.23
CA ASP A 237 8.24 -21.08 -35.98
C ASP A 237 7.15 -22.14 -36.23
N SER A 238 7.42 -23.41 -35.95
CA SER A 238 6.49 -24.53 -36.05
C SER A 238 5.55 -24.68 -34.84
N VAL A 239 5.75 -23.87 -33.77
CA VAL A 239 4.99 -24.00 -32.55
C VAL A 239 3.57 -23.41 -32.71
N THR A 240 2.56 -24.24 -32.51
CA THR A 240 1.13 -23.90 -32.69
C THR A 240 0.55 -23.04 -31.54
N THR A 241 1.33 -22.78 -30.48
CA THR A 241 0.88 -22.05 -29.29
C THR A 241 1.13 -20.54 -29.35
N GLN A 242 1.68 -20.02 -30.46
CA GLN A 242 1.77 -18.59 -30.66
C GLN A 242 0.38 -18.00 -30.75
N VAL A 243 0.11 -17.01 -29.91
CA VAL A 243 -1.18 -16.29 -29.93
C VAL A 243 -1.15 -15.28 -31.07
N LYS A 244 -1.99 -15.50 -32.08
CA LYS A 244 -2.16 -14.60 -33.21
C LYS A 244 -3.52 -13.96 -33.13
N PRO A 245 -3.62 -12.67 -32.76
CA PRO A 245 -4.91 -12.00 -32.73
C PRO A 245 -5.45 -11.82 -34.13
N THR A 246 -6.77 -11.94 -34.29
CA THR A 246 -7.45 -11.71 -35.56
C THR A 246 -7.86 -10.26 -35.79
N ASP A 247 -7.85 -9.44 -34.72
CA ASP A 247 -8.04 -7.99 -34.77
C ASP A 247 -7.05 -7.29 -33.85
N ALA A 248 -6.91 -5.97 -33.99
CA ALA A 248 -5.96 -5.19 -33.19
C ALA A 248 -6.50 -4.86 -31.78
N GLY A 249 -7.77 -5.10 -31.50
CA GLY A 249 -8.42 -4.63 -30.28
C GLY A 249 -8.54 -3.10 -30.20
N THR A 250 -8.90 -2.58 -29.03
CA THR A 250 -9.00 -1.13 -28.79
C THR A 250 -8.43 -0.78 -27.44
N GLU A 251 -7.53 0.21 -27.38
CA GLU A 251 -6.85 0.66 -26.16
C GLU A 251 -6.18 -0.51 -25.42
N VAL A 252 -5.45 -1.34 -26.15
CA VAL A 252 -4.76 -2.50 -25.58
C VAL A 252 -3.47 -2.04 -24.94
N LYS A 253 -3.26 -2.44 -23.68
CA LYS A 253 -2.05 -2.13 -22.91
C LYS A 253 -1.49 -3.40 -22.30
N ILE A 254 -0.18 -3.47 -22.23
CA ILE A 254 0.54 -4.49 -21.47
C ILE A 254 0.74 -4.02 -20.04
N VAL A 255 0.54 -4.89 -19.08
CA VAL A 255 0.76 -4.60 -17.65
C VAL A 255 2.04 -5.28 -17.20
N LYS A 256 2.98 -4.49 -16.70
CA LYS A 256 4.27 -4.97 -16.20
C LYS A 256 4.31 -5.12 -14.68
N SER A 257 3.40 -4.49 -13.96
CA SER A 257 3.25 -4.58 -12.50
C SER A 257 2.28 -5.70 -12.10
N ASN A 258 2.22 -6.02 -10.79
CA ASN A 258 1.24 -6.95 -10.23
C ASN A 258 -0.03 -6.18 -9.79
N VAL A 259 -0.55 -5.36 -10.66
CA VAL A 259 -1.71 -4.51 -10.36
C VAL A 259 -2.82 -4.85 -11.35
N LYS A 260 -3.97 -5.25 -10.82
CA LYS A 260 -5.19 -5.46 -11.61
C LYS A 260 -6.08 -4.23 -11.51
N SER A 261 -6.40 -3.61 -12.64
CA SER A 261 -7.32 -2.47 -12.70
C SER A 261 -8.70 -2.91 -13.13
N LEU A 262 -9.72 -2.55 -12.35
CA LEU A 262 -11.14 -2.77 -12.68
C LEU A 262 -11.77 -1.56 -13.40
N GLY A 263 -11.01 -0.50 -13.63
CA GLY A 263 -11.45 0.68 -14.39
C GLY A 263 -12.59 1.48 -13.76
N GLY A 264 -12.89 1.29 -12.48
CA GLY A 264 -14.00 1.97 -11.78
C GLY A 264 -15.41 1.47 -12.17
N ALA A 265 -15.51 0.47 -13.05
CA ALA A 265 -16.77 -0.02 -13.59
C ALA A 265 -17.37 -1.20 -12.82
N ALA A 266 -16.54 -2.04 -12.22
CA ALA A 266 -16.92 -3.26 -11.54
C ALA A 266 -16.48 -3.26 -10.08
N GLN A 267 -17.19 -4.01 -9.26
CA GLN A 267 -16.75 -4.38 -7.93
C GLN A 267 -15.89 -5.63 -8.04
N TYR A 268 -14.89 -5.76 -7.16
CA TYR A 268 -14.00 -6.92 -7.17
C TYR A 268 -14.71 -8.22 -6.78
N THR A 269 -14.18 -9.33 -7.25
CA THR A 269 -14.60 -10.72 -6.97
C THR A 269 -13.46 -11.48 -6.28
N LEU A 270 -13.70 -12.70 -5.85
CA LEU A 270 -12.63 -13.57 -5.34
C LEU A 270 -11.68 -13.99 -6.44
N ASP A 271 -12.17 -14.20 -7.66
CA ASP A 271 -11.34 -14.50 -8.84
C ASP A 271 -10.32 -13.38 -9.11
N ASP A 272 -10.66 -12.11 -8.82
CA ASP A 272 -9.73 -11.00 -8.95
C ASP A 272 -8.59 -11.08 -7.92
N ILE A 273 -8.88 -11.59 -6.72
CA ILE A 273 -7.86 -11.84 -5.68
C ILE A 273 -6.97 -13.00 -6.11
N ASP A 274 -7.56 -14.10 -6.61
CA ASP A 274 -6.80 -15.25 -7.10
C ASP A 274 -5.89 -14.86 -8.27
N ASP A 275 -6.35 -14.03 -9.20
CA ASP A 275 -5.54 -13.51 -10.29
C ASP A 275 -4.32 -12.72 -9.80
N VAL A 276 -4.52 -11.76 -8.88
CA VAL A 276 -3.38 -10.95 -8.38
C VAL A 276 -2.44 -11.76 -7.49
N MET A 277 -2.95 -12.76 -6.77
CA MET A 277 -2.12 -13.72 -6.02
C MET A 277 -1.28 -14.57 -6.98
N ALA A 278 -1.86 -15.06 -8.07
CA ALA A 278 -1.12 -15.77 -9.11
C ALA A 278 -0.05 -14.88 -9.76
N MET A 279 -0.36 -13.59 -9.99
CA MET A 279 0.62 -12.62 -10.49
C MET A 279 1.84 -12.48 -9.55
N ALA A 280 1.60 -12.37 -8.25
CA ALA A 280 2.66 -12.27 -7.25
C ALA A 280 3.46 -13.56 -7.14
N ALA A 281 2.80 -14.72 -7.09
CA ALA A 281 3.43 -16.03 -7.01
C ALA A 281 4.34 -16.33 -8.22
N ASN A 282 3.90 -15.97 -9.43
CA ASN A 282 4.71 -16.11 -10.65
C ASN A 282 5.99 -15.27 -10.62
N ARG A 283 6.06 -14.23 -9.80
CA ARG A 283 7.25 -13.39 -9.57
C ARG A 283 7.99 -13.73 -8.27
N GLY A 284 7.62 -14.84 -7.64
CA GLY A 284 8.29 -15.37 -6.45
C GLY A 284 7.86 -14.73 -5.14
N GLY A 285 6.80 -13.89 -5.13
CA GLY A 285 6.20 -13.35 -3.93
C GLY A 285 5.22 -14.32 -3.28
N LYS A 286 5.01 -14.15 -1.98
CA LYS A 286 4.02 -14.89 -1.18
C LYS A 286 3.24 -13.91 -0.30
N PRO A 287 2.42 -13.03 -0.90
CA PRO A 287 1.68 -12.04 -0.13
C PRO A 287 0.64 -12.73 0.76
N THR A 288 0.58 -12.33 2.02
CA THR A 288 -0.27 -12.94 3.05
C THR A 288 -1.31 -11.99 3.62
N ASP A 289 -1.07 -10.70 3.56
CA ASP A 289 -1.85 -9.70 4.25
C ASP A 289 -2.51 -8.72 3.28
N ALA A 290 -3.83 -8.77 3.18
CA ALA A 290 -4.62 -7.86 2.36
C ALA A 290 -5.16 -6.70 3.19
N TYR A 291 -4.83 -5.47 2.82
CA TYR A 291 -5.35 -4.26 3.44
C TYR A 291 -6.37 -3.58 2.53
N MET A 292 -7.48 -3.21 3.11
CA MET A 292 -8.60 -2.62 2.39
C MET A 292 -9.46 -1.73 3.27
N SER A 293 -10.35 -0.94 2.64
CA SER A 293 -11.36 -0.17 3.39
C SER A 293 -12.35 -1.10 4.12
N MET A 294 -13.02 -0.58 5.15
CA MET A 294 -14.06 -1.33 5.87
C MET A 294 -15.19 -1.82 4.94
N GLU A 295 -15.50 -1.05 3.91
CA GLU A 295 -16.52 -1.41 2.92
C GLU A 295 -16.10 -2.65 2.12
N ASN A 296 -14.87 -2.63 1.61
CA ASN A 296 -14.30 -3.77 0.89
C ASN A 296 -14.16 -5.00 1.80
N LYS A 297 -13.74 -4.82 3.05
CA LYS A 297 -13.66 -5.92 4.02
C LYS A 297 -15.03 -6.57 4.27
N ARG A 298 -16.08 -5.77 4.37
CA ARG A 298 -17.44 -6.30 4.51
C ARG A 298 -17.85 -7.11 3.28
N ARG A 299 -17.49 -6.62 2.08
CA ARG A 299 -17.72 -7.36 0.84
C ARG A 299 -16.92 -8.66 0.80
N PHE A 300 -15.63 -8.62 1.17
CA PHE A 300 -14.77 -9.80 1.28
C PHE A 300 -15.42 -10.88 2.16
N SER A 301 -15.84 -10.52 3.36
CA SER A 301 -16.50 -11.43 4.28
C SER A 301 -17.76 -12.07 3.69
N LYS A 302 -18.57 -11.29 2.96
CA LYS A 302 -19.76 -11.82 2.25
C LYS A 302 -19.40 -12.81 1.15
N LEU A 303 -18.39 -12.49 0.34
CA LEU A 303 -17.96 -13.36 -0.77
C LEU A 303 -17.42 -14.69 -0.24
N VAL A 304 -16.53 -14.64 0.76
CA VAL A 304 -15.95 -15.85 1.38
C VAL A 304 -17.04 -16.66 2.10
N SER A 305 -17.95 -16.02 2.83
CA SER A 305 -19.07 -16.70 3.50
C SER A 305 -20.03 -17.37 2.52
N ALA A 306 -20.24 -16.79 1.35
CA ALA A 306 -21.08 -17.38 0.29
C ALA A 306 -20.48 -18.69 -0.24
N MET A 307 -19.15 -18.77 -0.39
CA MET A 307 -18.46 -20.01 -0.78
C MET A 307 -18.53 -21.09 0.34
N ALA A 308 -18.37 -20.69 1.60
CA ALA A 308 -18.35 -21.60 2.73
C ALA A 308 -19.73 -22.21 3.05
N THR A 309 -20.81 -21.75 2.46
CA THR A 309 -22.19 -22.22 2.72
C THR A 309 -22.40 -23.69 2.35
N THR A 310 -21.54 -24.27 1.53
CA THR A 310 -21.61 -25.68 1.11
C THR A 310 -21.15 -26.69 2.18
N GLN A 311 -20.49 -26.27 3.24
CA GLN A 311 -19.93 -27.13 4.28
C GLN A 311 -20.38 -26.84 5.73
N ARG A 312 -21.36 -25.98 5.94
CA ARG A 312 -21.83 -25.67 7.31
C ARG A 312 -22.66 -26.81 7.88
N GLN A 313 -22.11 -27.48 8.88
CA GLN A 313 -22.94 -28.20 9.86
C GLN A 313 -23.77 -27.18 10.66
N PRO A 314 -25.07 -27.43 10.86
CA PRO A 314 -25.93 -26.53 11.63
C PRO A 314 -25.56 -26.61 13.12
N LYS A 315 -24.62 -25.80 13.58
CA LYS A 315 -24.44 -25.50 15.00
C LYS A 315 -25.07 -24.13 15.27
N THR A 316 -26.09 -24.17 16.11
CA THR A 316 -26.81 -23.05 16.70
C THR A 316 -25.85 -22.01 17.29
N ARG A 317 -25.40 -21.08 16.48
CA ARG A 317 -24.75 -19.84 16.94
C ARG A 317 -25.18 -18.71 16.05
N TYR A 318 -25.52 -17.58 16.65
CA TYR A 318 -25.77 -16.31 15.98
C TYR A 318 -24.69 -16.09 14.94
N GLY A 319 -25.09 -15.99 13.68
CA GLY A 319 -24.18 -16.00 12.55
C GLY A 319 -23.23 -14.81 12.55
N SER A 320 -21.96 -15.06 12.82
CA SER A 320 -20.90 -14.12 12.45
C SER A 320 -20.59 -14.34 10.98
N GLU A 321 -20.95 -13.38 10.13
CA GLU A 321 -20.58 -13.35 8.71
C GLU A 321 -19.16 -12.83 8.50
N VAL A 322 -18.34 -12.73 9.56
CA VAL A 322 -16.98 -12.21 9.47
C VAL A 322 -16.03 -13.33 9.07
N ALA A 323 -15.48 -13.24 7.87
CA ALA A 323 -14.37 -14.07 7.41
C ALA A 323 -13.12 -13.18 7.31
N ASP A 324 -12.04 -13.60 7.95
CA ASP A 324 -10.78 -12.88 7.94
C ASP A 324 -9.76 -13.50 7.00
N THR A 325 -9.89 -14.77 6.67
CA THR A 325 -8.94 -15.53 5.87
C THR A 325 -9.61 -16.14 4.64
N TYR A 326 -8.88 -16.17 3.55
CA TYR A 326 -9.24 -16.83 2.30
C TYR A 326 -8.04 -17.62 1.80
N GLU A 327 -8.24 -18.90 1.53
CA GLU A 327 -7.21 -19.79 0.98
C GLU A 327 -7.34 -19.81 -0.54
N THR A 328 -6.28 -19.38 -1.20
CA THR A 328 -6.13 -19.37 -2.66
C THR A 328 -5.12 -20.43 -3.07
N ASP A 329 -5.05 -20.76 -4.36
CA ASP A 329 -3.99 -21.63 -4.88
C ASP A 329 -2.57 -21.06 -4.68
N GLY A 330 -2.46 -19.74 -4.51
CA GLY A 330 -1.22 -19.01 -4.25
C GLY A 330 -0.85 -18.88 -2.77
N GLY A 331 -1.72 -19.29 -1.84
CA GLY A 331 -1.50 -19.19 -0.40
C GLY A 331 -2.69 -18.65 0.38
N VAL A 332 -2.52 -18.43 1.67
CA VAL A 332 -3.56 -17.91 2.57
C VAL A 332 -3.48 -16.39 2.64
N VAL A 333 -4.56 -15.72 2.34
CA VAL A 333 -4.71 -14.26 2.44
C VAL A 333 -5.52 -13.91 3.67
N THR A 334 -4.97 -13.06 4.53
CA THR A 334 -5.66 -12.50 5.69
C THR A 334 -6.10 -11.07 5.40
N ALA A 335 -7.39 -10.81 5.44
CA ALA A 335 -7.94 -9.50 5.13
C ALA A 335 -8.06 -8.62 6.35
N HIS A 336 -7.42 -7.46 6.31
CA HIS A 336 -7.42 -6.42 7.33
C HIS A 336 -8.21 -5.20 6.86
N SER A 337 -9.06 -4.66 7.73
CA SER A 337 -9.71 -3.37 7.47
C SER A 337 -8.84 -2.24 7.96
N HIS A 338 -8.61 -1.24 7.13
CA HIS A 338 -7.85 -0.05 7.50
C HIS A 338 -8.62 1.22 7.16
N ARG A 339 -8.74 2.14 8.12
CA ARG A 339 -9.58 3.36 7.98
C ARG A 339 -9.07 4.37 6.94
N MET A 340 -7.74 4.40 6.70
CA MET A 340 -7.12 5.33 5.76
C MET A 340 -7.11 4.81 4.31
N TYR A 341 -7.54 3.56 4.10
CA TYR A 341 -7.63 3.00 2.76
C TYR A 341 -8.83 3.54 2.00
N ASN A 342 -8.60 3.93 0.75
CA ASN A 342 -9.67 4.25 -0.16
C ASN A 342 -10.46 3.00 -0.56
N SER A 343 -11.76 3.16 -0.83
CA SER A 343 -12.61 2.05 -1.25
C SER A 343 -12.36 1.56 -2.68
N ASP A 344 -11.55 2.28 -3.45
CA ASP A 344 -11.19 1.96 -4.83
C ASP A 344 -9.93 1.08 -4.94
N ARG A 345 -9.28 0.74 -3.80
CA ARG A 345 -8.02 0.02 -3.78
C ARG A 345 -7.99 -1.08 -2.71
N ILE A 346 -7.37 -2.19 -3.05
CA ILE A 346 -6.99 -3.30 -2.17
C ILE A 346 -5.54 -3.63 -2.45
N ASP A 347 -4.70 -3.68 -1.42
CA ASP A 347 -3.31 -4.06 -1.54
C ASP A 347 -3.05 -5.32 -0.74
N ILE A 348 -2.31 -6.25 -1.33
CA ILE A 348 -1.92 -7.52 -0.70
C ILE A 348 -0.41 -7.54 -0.60
N TYR A 349 0.10 -7.61 0.63
CA TYR A 349 1.50 -7.43 0.92
C TYR A 349 2.23 -8.73 1.21
N ASP A 350 3.45 -8.78 0.71
CA ASP A 350 4.52 -9.64 1.20
C ASP A 350 5.51 -8.73 1.97
N PHE A 351 5.36 -8.66 3.29
CA PHE A 351 6.14 -7.75 4.14
C PHE A 351 7.63 -8.07 4.18
N ASP A 352 8.06 -9.25 3.76
CA ASP A 352 9.47 -9.65 3.74
C ASP A 352 10.31 -8.81 2.77
N TYR A 353 9.66 -8.16 1.81
CA TYR A 353 10.31 -7.29 0.82
C TYR A 353 10.15 -5.80 1.08
N TRP A 354 9.55 -5.42 2.20
CA TRP A 354 9.34 -4.03 2.57
C TRP A 354 10.08 -3.71 3.86
N GLU A 355 10.83 -2.61 3.88
CA GLU A 355 11.58 -2.15 5.05
C GLU A 355 11.37 -0.66 5.26
N LEU A 356 11.18 -0.28 6.53
CA LEU A 356 11.21 1.11 6.95
C LEU A 356 12.64 1.47 7.36
N ARG A 357 13.22 2.50 6.74
CA ARG A 357 14.60 2.89 7.00
C ARG A 357 14.66 4.29 7.56
N TYR A 358 15.25 4.41 8.73
CA TYR A 358 15.40 5.68 9.42
C TYR A 358 16.72 6.37 9.04
N PHE A 359 16.64 7.66 8.73
CA PHE A 359 17.78 8.57 8.74
C PHE A 359 17.98 9.10 10.17
N GLU A 360 16.87 9.47 10.82
CA GLU A 360 16.82 9.82 12.25
C GLU A 360 15.55 9.23 12.86
N LYS A 361 15.72 8.45 13.94
CA LYS A 361 14.60 7.88 14.67
C LYS A 361 13.80 8.97 15.38
N PRO A 362 12.52 8.69 15.76
CA PRO A 362 11.72 9.66 16.51
C PRO A 362 12.47 10.18 17.72
N HIS A 363 12.68 11.48 17.78
CA HIS A 363 13.37 12.13 18.90
C HIS A 363 12.82 13.54 19.14
N GLU A 364 13.06 14.05 20.33
CA GLU A 364 12.77 15.44 20.67
C GLU A 364 13.99 16.31 20.34
N VAL A 365 13.77 17.38 19.60
CA VAL A 365 14.81 18.37 19.30
C VAL A 365 15.11 19.18 20.55
N GLY A 366 16.33 19.03 21.06
CA GLY A 366 16.81 19.78 22.23
C GLY A 366 17.28 21.21 21.90
N GLY A 367 17.50 22.03 22.93
CA GLY A 367 18.12 23.35 22.78
C GLY A 367 17.18 24.44 22.26
N LEU A 368 15.88 24.26 22.40
CA LEU A 368 14.90 25.27 21.99
C LEU A 368 14.90 26.45 23.01
N ASP A 369 15.28 27.65 22.57
CA ASP A 369 15.27 28.84 23.39
C ASP A 369 13.84 29.24 23.81
N LYS A 370 13.69 29.59 25.09
CA LYS A 370 12.46 30.10 25.65
C LYS A 370 12.29 31.57 25.23
N THR A 371 11.34 31.87 24.34
CA THR A 371 11.10 33.22 23.83
C THR A 371 9.92 33.95 24.53
N GLY A 372 9.32 33.35 25.57
CA GLY A 372 8.18 33.91 26.29
C GLY A 372 7.76 33.05 27.48
N THR A 373 6.56 33.29 28.01
CA THR A 373 5.98 32.54 29.14
C THR A 373 5.34 31.20 28.69
N TYR A 374 6.03 30.46 27.80
CA TYR A 374 5.59 29.18 27.29
C TYR A 374 6.80 28.27 27.03
N ASP A 375 6.58 26.99 27.14
CA ASP A 375 7.53 25.95 26.75
C ASP A 375 7.14 25.37 25.39
N LYS A 376 8.16 25.14 24.57
CA LYS A 376 8.03 24.58 23.22
C LYS A 376 8.65 23.18 23.20
N PHE A 377 8.11 22.33 22.35
CA PHE A 377 8.79 21.11 21.97
C PHE A 377 8.62 20.86 20.47
N VAL A 378 9.58 20.17 19.90
CA VAL A 378 9.56 19.72 18.51
C VAL A 378 9.94 18.25 18.52
N LEU A 379 9.09 17.43 17.93
CA LEU A 379 9.39 16.04 17.66
C LEU A 379 9.72 15.89 16.18
N GLU A 380 10.84 15.27 15.90
CA GLU A 380 11.31 15.09 14.54
C GLU A 380 11.59 13.62 14.26
N THR A 381 11.25 13.19 13.04
CA THR A 381 11.57 11.86 12.51
C THR A 381 11.87 11.99 11.03
N LYS A 382 12.96 11.36 10.59
CA LYS A 382 13.35 11.34 9.19
C LYS A 382 13.48 9.90 8.74
N LEU A 383 12.67 9.50 7.77
CA LEU A 383 12.61 8.12 7.31
C LEU A 383 12.26 8.01 5.83
N THR A 384 12.49 6.82 5.29
CA THR A 384 12.12 6.44 3.93
C THR A 384 11.64 4.99 3.88
N LEU A 385 10.83 4.67 2.89
CA LEU A 385 10.38 3.31 2.61
C LEU A 385 11.27 2.68 1.53
N GLN A 386 11.75 1.47 1.78
CA GLN A 386 12.43 0.64 0.79
C GLN A 386 11.55 -0.54 0.41
N ALA A 387 11.38 -0.75 -0.89
CA ALA A 387 10.75 -1.92 -1.46
C ALA A 387 11.80 -2.71 -2.25
N SER A 388 12.34 -3.79 -1.66
CA SER A 388 13.38 -4.58 -2.29
C SER A 388 12.88 -5.29 -3.55
N GLN A 389 11.63 -5.77 -3.51
CA GLN A 389 10.94 -6.40 -4.65
C GLN A 389 9.46 -6.00 -4.64
N PRO A 390 9.08 -4.83 -5.19
CA PRO A 390 7.68 -4.39 -5.19
C PRO A 390 6.72 -5.38 -5.85
N LYS A 391 7.23 -6.14 -6.83
CA LYS A 391 6.47 -7.14 -7.59
C LYS A 391 6.18 -8.44 -6.81
N ALA A 392 6.68 -8.59 -5.59
CA ALA A 392 6.28 -9.68 -4.69
C ALA A 392 4.91 -9.44 -4.06
N SER A 393 4.48 -8.19 -4.01
CA SER A 393 3.16 -7.77 -3.55
C SER A 393 2.22 -7.53 -4.74
N ALA A 394 0.92 -7.47 -4.50
CA ALA A 394 -0.09 -7.29 -5.54
C ALA A 394 -1.16 -6.27 -5.13
N SER A 395 -1.83 -5.66 -6.10
CA SER A 395 -2.86 -4.66 -5.84
C SER A 395 -4.03 -4.79 -6.81
N ILE A 396 -5.23 -4.48 -6.33
CA ILE A 396 -6.43 -4.30 -7.14
C ILE A 396 -6.84 -2.85 -7.03
N ILE A 397 -6.94 -2.15 -8.15
CA ILE A 397 -7.28 -0.72 -8.20
C ILE A 397 -8.50 -0.46 -9.08
N GLY A 398 -9.10 0.72 -8.93
CA GLY A 398 -10.27 1.10 -9.72
C GLY A 398 -11.51 0.27 -9.38
N ILE A 399 -11.70 -0.06 -8.11
CA ILE A 399 -12.90 -0.76 -7.62
C ILE A 399 -14.06 0.24 -7.62
N LYS A 400 -15.20 -0.19 -8.13
CA LYS A 400 -16.44 0.61 -8.09
C LYS A 400 -16.88 0.82 -6.64
N ARG A 401 -17.13 2.05 -6.28
CA ARG A 401 -17.74 2.44 -4.99
C ARG A 401 -19.20 2.10 -4.92
#